data_ea32bc9a19db417c58c81a8fe04b2a35
#
_entry.id   ea32bc9a19db417c58c81a8fe04b2a35
#
_cell.length_a   1.000
_cell.length_b   1.000
_cell.length_c   1.000
_cell.angle_alpha   90.00
_cell.angle_beta   90.00
_cell.angle_gamma   90.00
#
_symmetry.space_group_name_H-M   'P 1'
#
loop_
_entity.id
_entity.type
_entity.pdbx_description
1 polymer ?
#
loop_
_entity_poly.entity_id
_entity_poly.type
_entity_poly.pdbx_seq_one_letter_code
_entity_poly.pdbx_strand_id
1 'polypeptide(L)' 'MSEWFGGMLLERRDPVLGEYLKRELRIRDRILEKLQNAPDPGQRLEEVREEKRVILTALEKYESI' A
#
# COMPACT_ATOMS: atom_id res chain seq x y z
N MET A 1 13.66 -18.55 -6.23
CA MET A 1 14.63 -17.45 -6.21
C MET A 1 14.03 -16.13 -5.83
N SER A 2 12.92 -15.80 -6.41
CA SER A 2 12.29 -14.50 -6.16
C SER A 2 11.78 -14.33 -4.75
N GLU A 3 11.40 -15.40 -4.09
CA GLU A 3 10.83 -15.29 -2.75
C GLU A 3 11.85 -14.84 -1.71
N TRP A 4 13.08 -15.27 -1.83
CA TRP A 4 14.06 -14.82 -0.85
C TRP A 4 14.51 -13.39 -1.12
N PHE A 5 14.29 -12.89 -2.33
CA PHE A 5 14.55 -11.49 -2.60
C PHE A 5 13.62 -10.60 -1.79
N GLY A 6 12.38 -11.03 -1.64
CA GLY A 6 11.43 -10.25 -0.87
C GLY A 6 11.90 -9.98 0.54
N GLY A 7 12.41 -11.03 1.19
CA GLY A 7 12.93 -10.89 2.55
C GLY A 7 14.13 -9.97 2.61
N MET A 8 15.04 -10.12 1.67
CA MET A 8 16.24 -9.31 1.64
C MET A 8 15.93 -7.84 1.39
N LEU A 9 14.98 -7.57 0.50
CA LEU A 9 14.60 -6.20 0.20
C LEU A 9 14.08 -5.50 1.45
N LEU A 10 13.28 -6.18 2.23
CA LEU A 10 12.76 -5.61 3.47
C LEU A 10 13.88 -5.34 4.47
N GLU A 11 14.79 -6.29 4.62
CA GLU A 11 15.88 -6.14 5.56
C GLU A 11 16.81 -4.98 5.20
N ARG A 12 16.98 -4.75 3.92
CA ARG A 12 17.91 -3.72 3.44
C ARG A 12 17.26 -2.37 3.21
N ARG A 13 15.96 -2.27 3.49
CA ARG A 13 15.23 -1.04 3.20
C ARG A 13 15.42 -0.62 1.75
N ASP A 14 15.19 -1.54 0.86
CA ASP A 14 15.37 -1.29 -0.56
C ASP A 14 14.55 -0.08 -1.00
N PRO A 15 15.19 0.94 -1.60
CA PRO A 15 14.46 2.15 -2.00
C PRO A 15 13.38 1.89 -3.04
N VAL A 16 13.55 0.87 -3.86
CA VAL A 16 12.53 0.52 -4.85
C VAL A 16 11.27 0.04 -4.16
N LEU A 17 11.42 -0.77 -3.10
CA LEU A 17 10.27 -1.24 -2.35
C LEU A 17 9.55 -0.07 -1.67
N GLY A 18 10.30 0.84 -1.08
CA GLY A 18 9.72 2.02 -0.45
C GLY A 18 8.94 2.86 -1.43
N GLU A 19 9.49 3.09 -2.60
CA GLU A 19 8.81 3.85 -3.64
C GLU A 19 7.57 3.14 -4.13
N TYR A 20 7.65 1.82 -4.27
CA TYR A 20 6.51 1.02 -4.68
C TYR A 20 5.36 1.17 -3.70
N LEU A 21 5.66 1.05 -2.42
CA LEU A 21 4.63 1.15 -1.38
C LEU A 21 4.00 2.54 -1.36
N LYS A 22 4.81 3.58 -1.47
CA LYS A 22 4.30 4.95 -1.50
C LYS A 22 3.42 5.19 -2.72
N ARG A 23 3.82 4.66 -3.85
CA ARG A 23 3.06 4.78 -5.08
C ARG A 23 1.70 4.11 -4.96
N GLU A 24 1.69 2.88 -4.43
CA GLU A 24 0.44 2.14 -4.24
C GLU A 24 -0.48 2.87 -3.27
N LEU A 25 0.09 3.43 -2.23
CA LEU A 25 -0.68 4.19 -1.27
C LEU A 25 -1.35 5.40 -1.94
N ARG A 26 -0.60 6.10 -2.76
CA ARG A 26 -1.12 7.27 -3.48
C ARG A 26 -2.26 6.89 -4.42
N ILE A 27 -2.10 5.77 -5.12
CA ILE A 27 -3.13 5.29 -6.03
C ILE A 27 -4.43 5.00 -5.26
N ARG A 28 -4.31 4.34 -4.12
CA ARG A 28 -5.48 4.00 -3.32
C ARG A 28 -6.12 5.22 -2.69
N ASP A 29 -5.32 6.22 -2.32
CA ASP A 29 -5.85 7.48 -1.82
C ASP A 29 -6.73 8.15 -2.86
N ARG A 30 -6.28 8.15 -4.11
CA ARG A 30 -7.05 8.72 -5.20
C ARG A 30 -8.37 7.98 -5.40
N ILE A 31 -8.29 6.66 -5.39
CA ILE A 31 -9.48 5.85 -5.56
C ILE A 31 -10.47 6.11 -4.43
N LEU A 32 -9.96 6.19 -3.21
CA LEU A 32 -10.80 6.47 -2.05
C LEU A 32 -11.51 7.81 -2.17
N GLU A 33 -10.78 8.82 -2.61
CA GLU A 33 -11.36 10.15 -2.79
C GLU A 33 -12.53 10.10 -3.78
N LYS A 34 -12.35 9.41 -4.89
CA LYS A 34 -13.39 9.26 -5.87
C LYS A 34 -14.59 8.49 -5.32
N LEU A 35 -14.32 7.44 -4.58
CA LEU A 35 -15.39 6.62 -4.01
C LEU A 35 -16.16 7.37 -2.93
N GLN A 36 -15.48 8.19 -2.14
CA GLN A 36 -16.14 8.98 -1.12
C GLN A 36 -17.09 10.00 -1.71
N ASN A 37 -16.77 10.49 -2.89
CA ASN A 37 -17.61 11.46 -3.59
C ASN A 37 -18.70 10.79 -4.42
N ALA A 38 -18.66 9.48 -4.56
CA ALA A 38 -19.67 8.75 -5.30
C ALA A 38 -20.95 8.65 -4.48
N PRO A 39 -22.11 8.67 -5.13
CA PRO A 39 -23.39 8.56 -4.42
C PRO A 39 -23.57 7.21 -3.74
N ASP A 40 -22.96 6.17 -4.28
CA ASP A 40 -23.09 4.83 -3.70
C ASP A 40 -21.80 4.05 -3.89
N PRO A 41 -20.79 4.29 -3.07
CA PRO A 41 -19.50 3.62 -3.22
C PRO A 41 -19.55 2.13 -2.89
N GLY A 42 -20.45 1.72 -2.00
CA GLY A 42 -20.66 0.32 -1.71
C GLY A 42 -19.46 -0.41 -1.15
N GLN A 43 -19.37 -1.67 -1.50
CA GLN A 43 -18.34 -2.57 -0.99
C GLN A 43 -16.94 -2.19 -1.46
N ARG A 44 -16.86 -1.55 -2.60
CA ARG A 44 -15.57 -1.16 -3.18
C ARG A 44 -14.78 -0.23 -2.25
N LEU A 45 -15.50 0.67 -1.60
CA LEU A 45 -14.86 1.60 -0.67
C LEU A 45 -14.16 0.86 0.46
N GLU A 46 -14.82 -0.13 1.03
CA GLU A 46 -14.23 -0.91 2.11
C GLU A 46 -13.02 -1.71 1.65
N GLU A 47 -13.10 -2.28 0.46
CA GLU A 47 -11.99 -3.04 -0.10
C GLU A 47 -10.74 -2.17 -0.25
N VAL A 48 -10.91 -0.99 -0.81
CA VAL A 48 -9.78 -0.10 -1.04
C VAL A 48 -9.22 0.41 0.28
N ARG A 49 -10.08 0.69 1.25
CA ARG A 49 -9.63 1.10 2.57
C ARG A 49 -8.78 0.02 3.24
N GLU A 50 -9.20 -1.23 3.10
CA GLU A 50 -8.45 -2.35 3.64
C GLU A 50 -7.09 -2.47 2.97
N GLU A 51 -7.05 -2.34 1.66
CA GLU A 51 -5.80 -2.37 0.91
C GLU A 51 -4.86 -1.28 1.36
N LYS A 52 -5.39 -0.08 1.55
CA LYS A 52 -4.61 1.05 2.01
C LYS A 52 -4.01 0.77 3.38
N ARG A 53 -4.80 0.18 4.26
CA ARG A 53 -4.33 -0.16 5.59
C ARG A 53 -3.18 -1.14 5.56
N VAL A 54 -3.27 -2.15 4.70
CA VAL A 54 -2.20 -3.12 4.53
C VAL A 54 -0.92 -2.44 4.06
N ILE A 55 -1.05 -1.52 3.11
CA ILE A 55 0.10 -0.80 2.59
C ILE A 55 0.75 0.06 3.68
N LEU A 56 -0.06 0.73 4.47
CA LEU A 56 0.45 1.55 5.57
C LEU A 56 1.20 0.71 6.59
N THR A 57 0.67 -0.45 6.90
CA THR A 57 1.33 -1.38 7.80
C THR A 57 2.68 -1.82 7.24
N ALA A 58 2.71 -2.13 5.95
CA ALA A 58 3.95 -2.53 5.29
C ALA A 58 4.97 -1.40 5.30
N LEU A 59 4.53 -0.17 5.06
CA LEU A 59 5.42 0.99 5.11
C LEU A 59 5.99 1.19 6.50
N GLU A 60 5.17 1.04 7.51
CA GLU A 60 5.61 1.15 8.88
C GLU A 60 6.74 0.17 9.18
N LYS A 61 6.55 -1.08 8.79
CA LYS A 61 7.56 -2.10 8.99
C LYS A 61 8.81 -1.81 8.20
N TYR A 62 8.64 -1.33 6.98
CA TYR A 62 9.75 -0.97 6.13
C TYR A 62 10.59 0.13 6.76
N GLU A 63 9.95 1.14 7.31
CA GLU A 63 10.65 2.25 7.94
C GLU A 63 11.26 1.89 9.28
N SER A 64 10.74 0.86 9.93
CA SER A 64 11.26 0.39 11.21
C SER A 64 12.56 -0.40 11.06
N ILE A 65 12.84 -0.90 9.91
CA ILE A 65 14.07 -1.66 9.65
C ILE A 65 15.28 -0.74 9.63
#